data_af3060c360ef378fbd9eaa31ce1ae271
#
_entry.id   af3060c360ef378fbd9eaa31ce1ae271
#
_cell.length_a   1.000
_cell.length_b   1.000
_cell.length_c   1.000
_cell.angle_alpha   90.00
_cell.angle_beta   90.00
_cell.angle_gamma   90.00
#
_symmetry.space_group_name_H-M   'P 1'
#
loop_
_entity.id
_entity.type
_entity.pdbx_description
1 polymer ?
#
loop_
_entity_poly.entity_id
_entity_poly.type
_entity_poly.pdbx_seq_one_letter_code
_entity_poly.pdbx_strand_id
1 'polypeptide(L)'
;KEFQSKVTQIRDLTHDIKEVMLEVVDPPEINMVPGQFVQLRIPEYELTDEPVYRAYSVASNPSDTKHVELEIRLVPNGIATTYVHNYMKEGDEVIFNGPYGDFYLRETEREIVCIAGGSGMAPIKSILLSMAEKGINRRTRYFFGARSKKDLFLVEEMRRLEEELPNFQFIPALSNPEEDDQWEGETGLITDVVAKHMESGDNTEAYLCGSPGMIDACVKVLSEKGIPDELIYYDKFG
;
A
#
# COMPACT_ATOMS: atom_id res chain seq x y z
N LYS A 1 19.20 -4.49 -8.92
CA LYS A 1 19.92 -3.28 -9.37
C LYS A 1 19.92 -2.25 -8.25
N GLU A 2 21.08 -1.64 -8.02
CA GLU A 2 21.25 -0.62 -6.97
C GLU A 2 21.00 0.77 -7.52
N PHE A 3 20.32 1.59 -6.72
CA PHE A 3 20.03 2.99 -7.04
C PHE A 3 20.57 3.91 -5.94
N GLN A 4 21.15 5.02 -6.37
CA GLN A 4 21.42 6.15 -5.51
C GLN A 4 20.25 7.12 -5.67
N SER A 5 19.74 7.61 -4.57
CA SER A 5 18.59 8.51 -4.56
C SER A 5 18.76 9.58 -3.50
N LYS A 6 17.84 10.55 -3.52
CA LYS A 6 17.83 11.66 -2.58
C LYS A 6 16.42 11.84 -2.03
N VAL A 7 16.29 12.04 -0.74
CA VAL A 7 15.02 12.34 -0.09
C VAL A 7 14.59 13.76 -0.49
N THR A 8 13.49 13.87 -1.23
CA THR A 8 12.96 15.17 -1.65
C THR A 8 11.85 15.67 -0.74
N GLN A 9 11.12 14.77 -0.10
CA GLN A 9 10.01 15.14 0.78
C GLN A 9 9.77 14.04 1.81
N ILE A 10 9.47 14.43 3.03
CA ILE A 10 8.95 13.55 4.09
C ILE A 10 7.69 14.21 4.62
N ARG A 11 6.59 13.46 4.64
CA ARG A 11 5.29 13.96 5.07
C ARG A 11 4.65 12.97 6.04
N ASP A 12 4.10 13.47 7.14
CA ASP A 12 3.32 12.64 8.06
C ASP A 12 1.95 12.35 7.46
N LEU A 13 1.64 11.07 7.25
CA LEU A 13 0.32 10.65 6.76
C LEU A 13 -0.61 10.35 7.94
N THR A 14 -0.08 9.73 8.98
CA THR A 14 -0.78 9.49 10.25
C THR A 14 0.20 9.71 11.40
N HIS A 15 -0.25 9.45 12.63
CA HIS A 15 0.60 9.53 13.81
C HIS A 15 1.78 8.56 13.77
N ASP A 16 1.75 7.52 12.94
CA ASP A 16 2.79 6.50 12.86
C ASP A 16 3.20 6.11 11.43
N ILE A 17 2.67 6.76 10.40
CA ILE A 17 3.07 6.49 9.00
C ILE A 17 3.62 7.75 8.36
N LYS A 18 4.82 7.65 7.81
CA LYS A 18 5.44 8.72 7.01
C LYS A 18 5.49 8.34 5.54
N GLU A 19 5.21 9.31 4.70
CA GLU A 19 5.46 9.23 3.27
C GLU A 19 6.88 9.76 3.02
N VAL A 20 7.68 8.96 2.33
CA VAL A 20 9.04 9.35 1.94
C VAL A 20 9.10 9.34 0.41
N MET A 21 9.43 10.49 -0.16
CA MET A 21 9.63 10.62 -1.60
C MET A 21 11.12 10.62 -1.90
N LEU A 22 11.55 9.69 -2.75
CA LEU A 22 12.93 9.57 -3.20
C LEU A 22 13.00 9.95 -4.69
N GLU A 23 13.97 10.81 -5.03
CA GLU A 23 14.30 11.08 -6.42
C GLU A 23 15.51 10.24 -6.79
N VAL A 24 15.40 9.42 -7.85
CA VAL A 24 16.53 8.59 -8.29
C VAL A 24 17.57 9.45 -9.00
N VAL A 25 18.84 9.19 -8.68
CA VAL A 25 19.97 9.96 -9.20
C VAL A 25 20.82 9.11 -10.14
N ASP A 26 21.21 7.92 -9.69
CA ASP A 26 22.06 7.03 -10.47
C ASP A 26 21.68 5.56 -10.19
N PRO A 27 21.16 4.85 -11.17
CA PRO A 27 20.70 5.32 -12.48
C PRO A 27 19.61 6.40 -12.40
N PRO A 28 19.46 7.24 -13.42
CA PRO A 28 18.52 8.39 -13.35
C PRO A 28 17.07 8.01 -13.51
N GLU A 29 16.77 6.76 -13.84
CA GLU A 29 15.40 6.28 -14.00
C GLU A 29 15.23 4.88 -13.44
N ILE A 30 14.04 4.61 -12.91
CA ILE A 30 13.66 3.29 -12.44
C ILE A 30 12.43 2.82 -13.22
N ASN A 31 12.50 1.60 -13.75
CA ASN A 31 11.39 0.96 -14.45
C ASN A 31 10.81 -0.12 -13.55
N MET A 32 9.53 -0.02 -13.25
CA MET A 32 8.89 -0.98 -12.35
C MET A 32 7.45 -1.25 -12.75
N VAL A 33 6.93 -2.35 -12.25
CA VAL A 33 5.53 -2.74 -12.40
C VAL A 33 4.78 -2.32 -11.14
N PRO A 34 3.58 -1.74 -11.25
CA PRO A 34 2.80 -1.37 -10.05
C PRO A 34 2.59 -2.57 -9.14
N GLY A 35 2.86 -2.39 -7.85
CA GLY A 35 2.76 -3.46 -6.86
C GLY A 35 4.11 -4.00 -6.39
N GLN A 36 5.18 -3.68 -7.08
CA GLN A 36 6.52 -4.10 -6.68
C GLN A 36 7.07 -3.32 -5.50
N PHE A 37 8.12 -3.84 -4.89
CA PHE A 37 8.79 -3.24 -3.74
C PHE A 37 10.27 -3.01 -4.03
N VAL A 38 10.89 -2.19 -3.19
CA VAL A 38 12.34 -1.95 -3.18
C VAL A 38 12.90 -2.35 -1.82
N GLN A 39 14.21 -2.62 -1.77
CA GLN A 39 14.93 -2.83 -0.52
C GLN A 39 15.70 -1.57 -0.17
N LEU A 40 15.27 -0.90 0.89
CA LEU A 40 15.88 0.32 1.38
C LEU A 40 17.08 -0.04 2.26
N ARG A 41 18.23 0.57 1.99
CA ARG A 41 19.41 0.41 2.80
C ARG A 41 19.39 1.42 3.95
N ILE A 42 19.44 0.92 5.18
CA ILE A 42 19.55 1.75 6.37
C ILE A 42 21.01 1.75 6.78
N PRO A 43 21.66 2.92 6.93
CA PRO A 43 23.06 2.98 7.32
C PRO A 43 23.26 2.62 8.79
N GLU A 44 24.49 2.43 9.18
CA GLU A 44 24.86 2.29 10.58
C GLU A 44 24.39 3.53 11.36
N TYR A 45 23.83 3.31 12.53
CA TYR A 45 23.45 4.38 13.46
C TYR A 45 23.24 3.77 14.85
N GLU A 46 22.69 4.51 15.81
CA GLU A 46 22.60 4.06 17.22
C GLU A 46 22.07 2.64 17.40
N LEU A 47 21.13 2.18 16.56
CA LEU A 47 20.48 0.89 16.75
C LEU A 47 21.13 -0.24 15.95
N THR A 48 22.12 0.02 15.11
CA THR A 48 22.76 -1.03 14.32
C THR A 48 24.22 -0.70 14.00
N ASP A 49 25.08 -1.70 14.15
CA ASP A 49 26.52 -1.59 13.87
C ASP A 49 26.86 -1.85 12.39
N GLU A 50 25.85 -2.26 11.61
CA GLU A 50 26.05 -2.55 10.18
C GLU A 50 24.84 -2.07 9.39
N PRO A 51 25.00 -1.82 8.08
CA PRO A 51 23.86 -1.49 7.24
C PRO A 51 22.85 -2.64 7.21
N VAL A 52 21.57 -2.30 7.22
CA VAL A 52 20.48 -3.29 7.09
C VAL A 52 19.59 -2.92 5.94
N TYR A 53 18.93 -3.94 5.35
CA TYR A 53 18.02 -3.76 4.24
C TYR A 53 16.61 -4.17 4.67
N ARG A 54 15.63 -3.37 4.27
CA ARG A 54 14.21 -3.67 4.54
C ARG A 54 13.38 -3.38 3.29
N ALA A 55 12.42 -4.26 3.06
CA ALA A 55 11.53 -4.18 1.89
C ALA A 55 10.38 -3.20 2.15
N TYR A 56 10.14 -2.32 1.20
CA TYR A 56 9.00 -1.40 1.22
C TYR A 56 8.36 -1.35 -0.16
N SER A 57 7.05 -1.56 -0.20
CA SER A 57 6.29 -1.46 -1.44
C SER A 57 6.24 -0.02 -1.92
N VAL A 58 6.27 0.17 -3.23
CA VAL A 58 6.26 1.49 -3.84
C VAL A 58 4.82 1.94 -4.07
N ALA A 59 4.51 3.17 -3.64
CA ALA A 59 3.16 3.74 -3.72
C ALA A 59 2.96 4.64 -4.92
N SER A 60 4.03 5.13 -5.53
CA SER A 60 3.96 6.05 -6.66
C SER A 60 3.52 5.37 -7.95
N ASN A 61 3.05 6.19 -8.89
CA ASN A 61 2.74 5.71 -10.23
C ASN A 61 4.05 5.38 -10.96
N PRO A 62 4.22 4.13 -11.46
CA PRO A 62 5.45 3.74 -12.17
C PRO A 62 5.74 4.53 -13.44
N SER A 63 4.77 5.25 -14.00
CA SER A 63 5.03 6.14 -15.15
C SER A 63 5.95 7.29 -14.78
N ASP A 64 5.99 7.67 -13.50
CA ASP A 64 7.02 8.57 -12.99
C ASP A 64 8.28 7.75 -12.69
N THR A 65 9.16 7.67 -13.68
CA THR A 65 10.38 6.87 -13.60
C THR A 65 11.48 7.52 -12.76
N LYS A 66 11.25 8.73 -12.27
CA LYS A 66 12.25 9.51 -11.53
C LYS A 66 12.04 9.51 -10.03
N HIS A 67 10.89 9.10 -9.57
CA HIS A 67 10.53 9.13 -8.16
C HIS A 67 10.04 7.78 -7.65
N VAL A 68 10.34 7.53 -6.39
CA VAL A 68 9.83 6.37 -5.64
C VAL A 68 9.21 6.91 -4.36
N GLU A 69 7.91 6.68 -4.19
CA GLU A 69 7.19 7.06 -2.98
C GLU A 69 7.03 5.83 -2.09
N LEU A 70 7.44 5.95 -0.84
CA LEU A 70 7.31 4.90 0.17
C LEU A 70 6.40 5.36 1.30
N GLU A 71 5.65 4.44 1.89
CA GLU A 71 4.81 4.68 3.06
C GLU A 71 5.33 3.79 4.18
N ILE A 72 5.92 4.39 5.21
CA ILE A 72 6.66 3.66 6.22
C ILE A 72 6.05 3.85 7.59
N ARG A 73 5.52 2.76 8.15
CA ARG A 73 4.94 2.75 9.47
C ARG A 73 6.03 2.54 10.53
N LEU A 74 5.99 3.34 11.58
CA LEU A 74 6.89 3.17 12.73
C LEU A 74 6.52 1.91 13.49
N VAL A 75 7.49 1.00 13.58
CA VAL A 75 7.38 -0.21 14.40
C VAL A 75 8.21 0.02 15.66
N PRO A 76 7.67 -0.20 16.86
CA PRO A 76 8.44 -0.04 18.09
C PRO A 76 9.72 -0.87 18.05
N ASN A 77 10.87 -0.22 18.33
CA ASN A 77 12.20 -0.82 18.32
C ASN A 77 12.65 -1.35 16.94
N GLY A 78 11.96 -0.98 15.87
CA GLY A 78 12.35 -1.37 14.52
C GLY A 78 13.58 -0.58 14.07
N ILE A 79 14.62 -1.27 13.59
CA ILE A 79 15.86 -0.64 13.16
C ILE A 79 15.62 0.32 12.00
N ALA A 80 14.94 -0.15 10.96
CA ALA A 80 14.71 0.64 9.76
C ALA A 80 13.67 1.76 10.00
N THR A 81 12.55 1.43 10.61
CA THR A 81 11.47 2.39 10.78
C THR A 81 11.83 3.49 11.77
N THR A 82 12.59 3.18 12.81
CA THR A 82 13.11 4.19 13.75
C THR A 82 14.04 5.17 13.03
N TYR A 83 14.93 4.64 12.17
CA TYR A 83 15.81 5.50 11.38
C TYR A 83 15.01 6.45 10.50
N VAL A 84 14.04 5.92 9.76
CA VAL A 84 13.21 6.73 8.84
C VAL A 84 12.43 7.80 9.60
N HIS A 85 11.83 7.46 10.75
CA HIS A 85 10.98 8.39 11.48
C HIS A 85 11.76 9.43 12.29
N ASN A 86 12.95 9.09 12.79
CA ASN A 86 13.67 9.95 13.73
C ASN A 86 14.98 10.54 13.21
N TYR A 87 15.55 9.97 12.15
CA TYR A 87 16.90 10.37 11.69
C TYR A 87 16.91 10.83 10.23
N MET A 88 16.12 10.22 9.37
CA MET A 88 16.08 10.56 7.94
C MET A 88 15.55 11.98 7.75
N LYS A 89 16.19 12.75 6.87
CA LYS A 89 15.82 14.15 6.59
C LYS A 89 15.77 14.39 5.09
N GLU A 90 14.99 15.39 4.71
CA GLU A 90 14.99 15.88 3.33
C GLU A 90 16.41 16.30 2.95
N GLY A 91 16.83 15.92 1.76
CA GLY A 91 18.19 16.14 1.27
C GLY A 91 19.14 14.98 1.51
N ASP A 92 18.80 14.01 2.36
CA ASP A 92 19.65 12.86 2.61
C ASP A 92 19.80 12.00 1.37
N GLU A 93 20.98 11.41 1.21
CA GLU A 93 21.22 10.39 0.21
C GLU A 93 20.71 9.05 0.74
N VAL A 94 20.03 8.30 -0.11
CA VAL A 94 19.48 6.98 0.24
C VAL A 94 19.81 5.99 -0.87
N ILE A 95 20.34 4.84 -0.47
CA ILE A 95 20.62 3.75 -1.39
C ILE A 95 19.49 2.72 -1.25
N PHE A 96 18.99 2.25 -2.38
CA PHE A 96 18.03 1.15 -2.40
C PHE A 96 18.32 0.26 -3.59
N ASN A 97 17.81 -0.96 -3.56
CA ASN A 97 17.88 -1.84 -4.72
C ASN A 97 16.50 -2.42 -5.04
N GLY A 98 16.37 -2.86 -6.28
CA GLY A 98 15.12 -3.37 -6.83
C GLY A 98 14.90 -2.93 -8.26
N PRO A 99 13.64 -2.91 -8.74
CA PRO A 99 12.43 -3.39 -8.03
C PRO A 99 12.35 -4.91 -7.97
N TYR A 100 11.52 -5.40 -7.04
CA TYR A 100 11.29 -6.82 -6.80
C TYR A 100 9.80 -7.13 -6.64
N GLY A 101 9.46 -8.40 -6.77
CA GLY A 101 8.14 -8.91 -6.44
C GLY A 101 7.27 -9.22 -7.64
N ASP A 102 6.31 -10.11 -7.41
CA ASP A 102 5.38 -10.61 -8.42
C ASP A 102 3.92 -10.26 -8.07
N PHE A 103 3.73 -9.33 -7.17
CA PHE A 103 2.41 -8.79 -6.84
C PHE A 103 2.07 -7.68 -7.82
N TYR A 104 1.23 -7.97 -8.82
CA TYR A 104 0.87 -7.02 -9.87
C TYR A 104 -0.53 -7.34 -10.42
N LEU A 105 -1.19 -6.34 -10.98
CA LEU A 105 -2.52 -6.50 -11.56
C LEU A 105 -2.44 -7.37 -12.82
N ARG A 106 -3.23 -8.45 -12.86
CA ARG A 106 -3.34 -9.35 -14.01
C ARG A 106 -4.24 -8.74 -15.08
N GLU A 107 -3.89 -8.99 -16.32
CA GLU A 107 -4.65 -8.50 -17.47
C GLU A 107 -5.81 -9.44 -17.77
N THR A 108 -6.93 -9.23 -17.10
CA THR A 108 -8.16 -10.01 -17.27
C THR A 108 -9.35 -9.06 -17.37
N GLU A 109 -10.52 -9.62 -17.63
CA GLU A 109 -11.78 -8.87 -17.63
C GLU A 109 -12.52 -8.99 -16.30
N ARG A 110 -11.95 -9.65 -15.30
CA ARG A 110 -12.62 -9.88 -14.03
C ARG A 110 -12.77 -8.60 -13.23
N GLU A 111 -13.78 -8.59 -12.36
CA GLU A 111 -13.90 -7.56 -11.33
C GLU A 111 -12.73 -7.68 -10.36
N ILE A 112 -12.38 -6.56 -9.76
CA ILE A 112 -11.24 -6.47 -8.84
C ILE A 112 -11.73 -6.14 -7.44
N VAL A 113 -11.26 -6.90 -6.46
CA VAL A 113 -11.43 -6.58 -5.05
C VAL A 113 -10.04 -6.35 -4.46
N CYS A 114 -9.82 -5.15 -3.91
CA CYS A 114 -8.59 -4.82 -3.20
C CYS A 114 -8.89 -4.72 -1.72
N ILE A 115 -8.01 -5.26 -0.89
CA ILE A 115 -8.12 -5.18 0.57
C ILE A 115 -6.75 -4.82 1.14
N ALA A 116 -6.69 -3.78 1.96
CA ALA A 116 -5.44 -3.41 2.61
C ALA A 116 -5.70 -2.79 3.98
N GLY A 117 -4.63 -2.70 4.75
CA GLY A 117 -4.59 -1.99 6.02
C GLY A 117 -3.22 -1.39 6.23
N GLY A 118 -3.14 -0.25 6.92
CA GLY A 118 -1.87 0.42 7.20
C GLY A 118 -1.06 0.70 5.94
N SER A 119 0.23 0.40 5.97
CA SER A 119 1.12 0.63 4.84
C SER A 119 0.83 -0.27 3.63
N GLY A 120 -0.08 -1.23 3.76
CA GLY A 120 -0.59 -2.00 2.61
C GLY A 120 -1.31 -1.14 1.58
N MET A 121 -1.64 0.11 1.91
CA MET A 121 -2.12 1.12 0.96
C MET A 121 -1.14 1.32 -0.21
N ALA A 122 0.17 1.22 0.03
CA ALA A 122 1.18 1.58 -0.95
C ALA A 122 1.06 0.83 -2.29
N PRO A 123 1.13 -0.52 -2.32
CA PRO A 123 1.07 -1.21 -3.60
C PRO A 123 -0.30 -1.09 -4.27
N ILE A 124 -1.36 -1.02 -3.50
CA ILE A 124 -2.72 -0.84 -4.05
C ILE A 124 -2.85 0.54 -4.71
N LYS A 125 -2.35 1.59 -4.05
CA LYS A 125 -2.34 2.94 -4.63
C LYS A 125 -1.60 2.95 -5.97
N SER A 126 -0.42 2.33 -6.03
CA SER A 126 0.38 2.26 -7.26
C SER A 126 -0.40 1.59 -8.38
N ILE A 127 -1.08 0.49 -8.09
CA ILE A 127 -1.92 -0.23 -9.06
C ILE A 127 -3.07 0.66 -9.53
N LEU A 128 -3.77 1.33 -8.62
CA LEU A 128 -4.91 2.19 -8.96
C LEU A 128 -4.50 3.39 -9.81
N LEU A 129 -3.38 4.02 -9.49
CA LEU A 129 -2.85 5.13 -10.30
C LEU A 129 -2.52 4.68 -11.72
N SER A 130 -1.94 3.50 -11.88
CA SER A 130 -1.65 2.93 -13.18
C SER A 130 -2.92 2.59 -13.95
N MET A 131 -3.93 2.06 -13.28
CA MET A 131 -5.24 1.78 -13.89
C MET A 131 -5.88 3.05 -14.43
N ALA A 132 -5.86 4.12 -13.66
CA ALA A 132 -6.44 5.40 -14.07
C ALA A 132 -5.73 5.95 -15.32
N GLU A 133 -4.40 5.89 -15.33
CA GLU A 133 -3.61 6.37 -16.46
C GLU A 133 -3.86 5.54 -17.73
N LYS A 134 -4.01 4.22 -17.59
CA LYS A 134 -4.24 3.32 -18.71
C LYS A 134 -5.71 3.23 -19.15
N GLY A 135 -6.61 3.85 -18.42
CA GLY A 135 -8.04 3.79 -18.72
C GLY A 135 -8.66 2.41 -18.51
N ILE A 136 -8.16 1.66 -17.53
CA ILE A 136 -8.72 0.34 -17.21
C ILE A 136 -10.05 0.53 -16.48
N ASN A 137 -11.13 0.06 -17.08
CA ASN A 137 -12.49 0.32 -16.62
C ASN A 137 -13.17 -0.93 -16.04
N ARG A 138 -12.43 -1.73 -15.31
CA ARG A 138 -12.97 -2.92 -14.61
C ARG A 138 -13.61 -2.47 -13.31
N ARG A 139 -14.72 -3.09 -12.91
CA ARG A 139 -15.33 -2.81 -11.62
C ARG A 139 -14.33 -3.13 -10.50
N THR A 140 -14.03 -2.14 -9.68
CA THR A 140 -13.01 -2.25 -8.62
C THR A 140 -13.56 -1.73 -7.31
N ARG A 141 -13.49 -2.53 -6.27
CA ARG A 141 -13.82 -2.13 -4.89
C ARG A 141 -12.59 -2.26 -4.03
N TYR A 142 -12.28 -1.20 -3.30
CA TYR A 142 -11.11 -1.17 -2.41
C TYR A 142 -11.55 -1.00 -0.96
N PHE A 143 -11.42 -2.07 -0.20
CA PHE A 143 -11.73 -2.11 1.23
C PHE A 143 -10.46 -1.80 2.01
N PHE A 144 -10.46 -0.68 2.74
CA PHE A 144 -9.32 -0.26 3.53
C PHE A 144 -9.68 -0.26 5.00
N GLY A 145 -9.04 -1.12 5.79
CA GLY A 145 -9.31 -1.27 7.22
C GLY A 145 -8.38 -0.44 8.08
N ALA A 146 -8.95 0.27 9.06
CA ALA A 146 -8.21 1.02 10.06
C ALA A 146 -8.92 0.85 11.41
N ARG A 147 -8.23 1.20 12.52
CA ARG A 147 -8.85 1.11 13.85
C ARG A 147 -9.78 2.28 14.09
N SER A 148 -9.25 3.49 13.96
CA SER A 148 -10.01 4.73 14.17
C SER A 148 -9.66 5.73 13.08
N LYS A 149 -10.34 6.88 13.09
CA LYS A 149 -10.18 7.89 12.06
C LYS A 149 -8.74 8.41 11.93
N LYS A 150 -8.01 8.49 13.06
CA LYS A 150 -6.61 8.95 13.04
C LYS A 150 -5.66 8.01 12.29
N ASP A 151 -6.08 6.79 12.01
CA ASP A 151 -5.31 5.80 11.27
C ASP A 151 -5.63 5.80 9.78
N LEU A 152 -6.62 6.57 9.33
CA LEU A 152 -6.94 6.74 7.91
C LEU A 152 -6.01 7.77 7.28
N PHE A 153 -5.62 7.52 6.03
CA PHE A 153 -4.79 8.44 5.27
C PHE A 153 -5.07 8.29 3.78
N LEU A 154 -4.68 9.30 3.01
CA LEU A 154 -4.85 9.35 1.55
C LEU A 154 -6.31 9.19 1.10
N VAL A 155 -7.27 9.48 1.98
CA VAL A 155 -8.70 9.36 1.65
C VAL A 155 -9.08 10.29 0.49
N GLU A 156 -8.58 11.53 0.50
CA GLU A 156 -8.86 12.49 -0.58
C GLU A 156 -8.31 12.00 -1.92
N GLU A 157 -7.13 11.40 -1.94
CA GLU A 157 -6.55 10.83 -3.16
C GLU A 157 -7.41 9.68 -3.68
N MET A 158 -7.94 8.84 -2.78
CA MET A 158 -8.84 7.76 -3.18
C MET A 158 -10.17 8.29 -3.72
N ARG A 159 -10.69 9.37 -3.15
CA ARG A 159 -11.90 10.03 -3.65
C ARG A 159 -11.68 10.64 -5.04
N ARG A 160 -10.51 11.22 -5.28
CA ARG A 160 -10.15 11.69 -6.63
C ARG A 160 -10.07 10.55 -7.63
N LEU A 161 -9.55 9.39 -7.21
CA LEU A 161 -9.51 8.21 -8.07
C LEU A 161 -10.92 7.71 -8.41
N GLU A 162 -11.89 7.86 -7.51
CA GLU A 162 -13.29 7.54 -7.81
C GLU A 162 -13.84 8.42 -8.95
N GLU A 163 -13.37 9.65 -9.05
CA GLU A 163 -13.75 10.54 -10.16
C GLU A 163 -13.06 10.14 -11.48
N GLU A 164 -11.82 9.68 -11.41
CA GLU A 164 -11.04 9.29 -12.59
C GLU A 164 -11.35 7.89 -13.10
N LEU A 165 -11.74 6.99 -12.18
CA LEU A 165 -12.09 5.60 -12.48
C LEU A 165 -13.58 5.41 -12.24
N PRO A 166 -14.42 5.42 -13.32
CA PRO A 166 -15.89 5.43 -13.16
C PRO A 166 -16.46 4.21 -12.43
N ASN A 167 -15.76 3.08 -12.48
CA ASN A 167 -16.21 1.85 -11.84
C ASN A 167 -15.43 1.52 -10.56
N PHE A 168 -14.76 2.50 -9.97
CA PHE A 168 -13.99 2.34 -8.75
C PHE A 168 -14.76 2.87 -7.54
N GLN A 169 -14.73 2.12 -6.44
CA GLN A 169 -15.31 2.51 -5.17
C GLN A 169 -14.30 2.26 -4.04
N PHE A 170 -14.03 3.31 -3.26
CA PHE A 170 -13.19 3.22 -2.06
C PHE A 170 -14.08 3.06 -0.83
N ILE A 171 -13.86 2.00 -0.05
CA ILE A 171 -14.69 1.64 1.11
C ILE A 171 -13.79 1.56 2.34
N PRO A 172 -13.53 2.68 3.03
CA PRO A 172 -12.80 2.65 4.31
C PRO A 172 -13.72 2.15 5.42
N ALA A 173 -13.14 1.40 6.37
CA ALA A 173 -13.88 0.87 7.51
C ALA A 173 -13.07 1.02 8.78
N LEU A 174 -13.75 1.36 9.89
CA LEU A 174 -13.12 1.50 11.19
C LEU A 174 -13.57 0.38 12.12
N SER A 175 -12.59 -0.38 12.67
CA SER A 175 -12.89 -1.48 13.58
C SER A 175 -13.22 -1.00 14.99
N ASN A 176 -12.70 0.16 15.39
CA ASN A 176 -12.89 0.72 16.72
C ASN A 176 -12.87 2.25 16.67
N PRO A 177 -13.89 2.87 16.06
CA PRO A 177 -13.94 4.33 15.97
C PRO A 177 -14.06 4.94 17.38
N GLU A 178 -13.42 6.10 17.56
CA GLU A 178 -13.52 6.88 18.78
C GLU A 178 -14.80 7.71 18.77
N GLU A 179 -15.32 8.05 19.95
CA GLU A 179 -16.57 8.81 20.04
C GLU A 179 -16.55 10.13 19.27
N ASP A 180 -15.42 10.84 19.31
CA ASP A 180 -15.27 12.12 18.65
C ASP A 180 -14.89 12.01 17.15
N ASP A 181 -14.75 10.82 16.64
CA ASP A 181 -14.49 10.60 15.20
C ASP A 181 -15.67 11.03 14.34
N GLN A 182 -16.87 11.01 14.86
CA GLN A 182 -18.12 11.32 14.13
C GLN A 182 -18.18 10.49 12.83
N TRP A 183 -17.85 9.22 12.94
CA TRP A 183 -17.71 8.33 11.80
C TRP A 183 -19.08 7.85 11.30
N GLU A 184 -19.36 8.09 10.02
CA GLU A 184 -20.62 7.69 9.38
C GLU A 184 -20.43 6.57 8.36
N GLY A 185 -19.16 6.11 8.15
CA GLY A 185 -18.83 5.04 7.20
C GLY A 185 -19.00 3.65 7.80
N GLU A 186 -18.38 2.69 7.15
CA GLU A 186 -18.44 1.30 7.58
C GLU A 186 -17.71 1.10 8.91
N THR A 187 -18.26 0.22 9.75
CA THR A 187 -17.66 -0.14 11.05
C THR A 187 -17.52 -1.66 11.14
N GLY A 188 -16.55 -2.10 11.93
CA GLY A 188 -16.25 -3.51 12.14
C GLY A 188 -14.93 -3.93 11.52
N LEU A 189 -14.60 -5.20 11.68
CA LEU A 189 -13.41 -5.78 11.06
C LEU A 189 -13.57 -5.76 9.55
N ILE A 190 -12.47 -5.56 8.85
CA ILE A 190 -12.52 -5.48 7.38
C ILE A 190 -13.11 -6.75 6.74
N THR A 191 -12.88 -7.91 7.36
CA THR A 191 -13.48 -9.17 6.90
C THR A 191 -15.00 -9.15 6.92
N ASP A 192 -15.59 -8.55 7.96
CA ASP A 192 -17.05 -8.45 8.07
C ASP A 192 -17.61 -7.48 7.04
N VAL A 193 -16.89 -6.38 6.81
CA VAL A 193 -17.28 -5.37 5.82
C VAL A 193 -17.21 -5.96 4.40
N VAL A 194 -16.15 -6.69 4.10
CA VAL A 194 -16.01 -7.40 2.81
C VAL A 194 -17.16 -8.39 2.61
N ALA A 195 -17.45 -9.20 3.63
CA ALA A 195 -18.54 -10.19 3.56
C ALA A 195 -19.89 -9.53 3.32
N LYS A 196 -20.15 -8.39 3.96
CA LYS A 196 -21.38 -7.62 3.81
C LYS A 196 -21.56 -7.07 2.39
N HIS A 197 -20.49 -6.58 1.79
CA HIS A 197 -20.53 -5.95 0.47
C HIS A 197 -20.45 -6.93 -0.70
N MET A 198 -20.00 -8.16 -0.47
CA MET A 198 -19.85 -9.15 -1.53
C MET A 198 -20.89 -10.26 -1.40
N GLU A 199 -21.85 -10.28 -2.32
CA GLU A 199 -22.80 -11.39 -2.41
C GLU A 199 -22.14 -12.63 -2.98
N SER A 200 -21.25 -12.46 -3.94
CA SER A 200 -20.58 -13.53 -4.67
C SER A 200 -19.19 -13.11 -5.11
N GLY A 201 -18.28 -14.06 -5.19
CA GLY A 201 -16.96 -13.90 -5.79
C GLY A 201 -16.89 -14.28 -7.26
N ASP A 202 -18.05 -14.48 -7.91
CA ASP A 202 -18.08 -14.82 -9.32
C ASP A 202 -17.40 -13.75 -10.15
N ASN A 203 -16.62 -14.17 -11.15
CA ASN A 203 -15.93 -13.29 -12.07
C ASN A 203 -15.08 -12.23 -11.36
N THR A 204 -14.45 -12.60 -10.24
CA THR A 204 -13.69 -11.67 -9.39
C THR A 204 -12.31 -12.21 -9.08
N GLU A 205 -11.33 -11.32 -9.08
CA GLU A 205 -10.00 -11.61 -8.54
C GLU A 205 -9.66 -10.59 -7.46
N ALA A 206 -8.77 -10.96 -6.52
CA ALA A 206 -8.51 -10.17 -5.34
C ALA A 206 -7.02 -9.88 -5.15
N TYR A 207 -6.74 -8.69 -4.60
CA TYR A 207 -5.40 -8.17 -4.33
C TYR A 207 -5.34 -7.66 -2.89
N LEU A 208 -4.56 -8.33 -2.04
CA LEU A 208 -4.53 -8.08 -0.60
C LEU A 208 -3.12 -7.70 -0.13
N CYS A 209 -3.03 -6.63 0.66
CA CYS A 209 -1.76 -6.17 1.23
C CYS A 209 -1.96 -5.76 2.68
N GLY A 210 -1.07 -6.22 3.54
CA GLY A 210 -1.10 -5.86 4.95
C GLY A 210 -0.55 -6.96 5.84
N SER A 211 -0.97 -6.96 7.10
CA SER A 211 -0.49 -7.94 8.07
C SER A 211 -0.91 -9.37 7.71
N PRO A 212 -0.08 -10.37 8.04
CA PRO A 212 -0.42 -11.76 7.75
C PRO A 212 -1.77 -12.20 8.33
N GLY A 213 -2.10 -11.77 9.54
CA GLY A 213 -3.36 -12.14 10.18
C GLY A 213 -4.58 -11.62 9.43
N MET A 214 -4.53 -10.36 9.01
CA MET A 214 -5.62 -9.76 8.22
C MET A 214 -5.75 -10.47 6.87
N ILE A 215 -4.64 -10.72 6.19
CA ILE A 215 -4.66 -11.39 4.89
C ILE A 215 -5.25 -12.80 5.02
N ASP A 216 -4.80 -13.58 5.99
CA ASP A 216 -5.32 -14.94 6.18
C ASP A 216 -6.83 -14.95 6.43
N ALA A 217 -7.31 -14.03 7.25
CA ALA A 217 -8.74 -13.89 7.53
C ALA A 217 -9.52 -13.48 6.27
N CYS A 218 -8.97 -12.56 5.47
CA CYS A 218 -9.61 -12.11 4.23
C CYS A 218 -9.63 -13.23 3.17
N VAL A 219 -8.55 -13.99 3.03
CA VAL A 219 -8.51 -15.12 2.10
C VAL A 219 -9.64 -16.11 2.41
N LYS A 220 -9.86 -16.40 3.70
CA LYS A 220 -10.93 -17.30 4.12
C LYS A 220 -12.30 -16.76 3.69
N VAL A 221 -12.58 -15.49 3.93
CA VAL A 221 -13.86 -14.86 3.55
C VAL A 221 -14.04 -14.90 2.03
N LEU A 222 -13.02 -14.54 1.27
CA LEU A 222 -13.10 -14.51 -0.20
C LEU A 222 -13.30 -15.92 -0.76
N SER A 223 -12.64 -16.93 -0.20
CA SER A 223 -12.82 -18.32 -0.61
C SER A 223 -14.25 -18.78 -0.34
N GLU A 224 -14.83 -18.41 0.81
CA GLU A 224 -16.22 -18.71 1.15
C GLU A 224 -17.20 -18.03 0.20
N LYS A 225 -16.84 -16.88 -0.38
CA LYS A 225 -17.65 -16.19 -1.38
C LYS A 225 -17.49 -16.79 -2.79
N GLY A 226 -16.58 -17.72 -2.97
CA GLY A 226 -16.41 -18.43 -4.23
C GLY A 226 -15.26 -17.95 -5.11
N ILE A 227 -14.35 -17.11 -4.61
CA ILE A 227 -13.15 -16.76 -5.36
C ILE A 227 -12.15 -17.90 -5.25
N PRO A 228 -11.72 -18.51 -6.38
CA PRO A 228 -10.69 -19.55 -6.34
C PRO A 228 -9.38 -19.02 -5.75
N ASP A 229 -8.66 -19.87 -5.02
CA ASP A 229 -7.40 -19.48 -4.38
C ASP A 229 -6.38 -18.93 -5.39
N GLU A 230 -6.32 -19.48 -6.60
CA GLU A 230 -5.41 -19.00 -7.66
C GLU A 230 -5.73 -17.61 -8.19
N LEU A 231 -6.88 -17.04 -7.82
CA LEU A 231 -7.28 -15.69 -8.18
C LEU A 231 -7.20 -14.72 -7.00
N ILE A 232 -6.63 -15.16 -5.89
CA ILE A 232 -6.38 -14.32 -4.71
C ILE A 232 -4.88 -14.09 -4.62
N TYR A 233 -4.47 -12.87 -4.91
CA TYR A 233 -3.06 -12.45 -4.87
C TYR A 233 -2.82 -11.64 -3.62
N TYR A 234 -1.68 -11.83 -2.95
CA TYR A 234 -1.41 -11.10 -1.74
C TYR A 234 0.08 -10.84 -1.53
N ASP A 235 0.36 -9.83 -0.72
CA ASP A 235 1.69 -9.47 -0.24
C ASP A 235 1.60 -9.23 1.27
N LYS A 236 2.16 -10.14 2.05
CA LYS A 236 2.12 -10.09 3.51
C LYS A 236 3.26 -9.23 4.04
N PHE A 237 2.91 -8.24 4.86
CA PHE A 237 3.85 -7.35 5.51
C PHE A 237 4.12 -7.84 6.93
N GLY A 238 5.35 -8.21 7.23
CA GLY A 238 5.62 -8.65 8.59
C GLY A 238 6.88 -9.45 8.79
#